data_cbc7a4d38305d5d3bbb974585c354cd8
#
_entry.id   cbc7a4d38305d5d3bbb974585c354cd8
#
_cell.length_a   1.000
_cell.length_b   1.000
_cell.length_c   1.000
_cell.angle_alpha   90.00
_cell.angle_beta   90.00
_cell.angle_gamma   90.00
#
_symmetry.space_group_name_H-M   'P 1'
#
loop_
_entity.id
_entity.type
_entity.pdbx_description
1 polymer ?
#
loop_
_entity_poly.entity_id
_entity_poly.type
_entity_poly.pdbx_seq_one_letter_code
_entity_poly.pdbx_strand_id
1 'polypeptide(L)'
;MYVQFIRLLVVFCLTITGSCLATEKDMVVEFSKAAAFSDVKISPDGQFLAVVINVEKKKALGIVNRAEFKIENVIRFDDDYEVGEYHWVNDERLVIKMVKPDRWSKEPKYYGELFAVNWNGRKGDIIYGYSAAERQTGSNIKAREATQGWAEIVDVLRDDKRKILISSTRWGSDGNIVPELLSLDVYSGKTRKVAHAPAPHSNFLTDANGDLVLASSTDSRNQKAVYRYNTKTKDWTEIPKEKFGNRFHPVAVNDTGDGVLVFDNYQQDKTGLFELKLADFSYRPVFTDSKVDISSVEVTKDG
;
A
#
# COMPACT_ATOMS: atom_id res chain seq x y z
N MET A 1 28.48 -66.09 -29.69
CA MET A 1 28.90 -65.16 -28.64
C MET A 1 28.50 -63.73 -28.94
N TYR A 2 28.66 -63.19 -30.11
CA TYR A 2 28.31 -61.81 -30.49
C TYR A 2 26.81 -61.48 -30.42
N VAL A 3 25.92 -62.40 -30.80
CA VAL A 3 24.47 -62.22 -30.84
C VAL A 3 23.84 -62.11 -29.43
N GLN A 4 24.41 -62.78 -28.45
CA GLN A 4 23.93 -62.68 -27.04
C GLN A 4 24.37 -61.33 -26.38
N PHE A 5 25.53 -60.82 -26.77
CA PHE A 5 26.03 -59.53 -26.30
C PHE A 5 25.18 -58.35 -26.81
N ILE A 6 24.74 -58.40 -28.04
CA ILE A 6 23.84 -57.40 -28.65
C ILE A 6 22.49 -57.41 -28.02
N ARG A 7 21.92 -58.59 -27.69
CA ARG A 7 20.64 -58.70 -27.00
C ARG A 7 20.70 -58.15 -25.58
N LEU A 8 21.79 -58.36 -24.86
CA LEU A 8 21.98 -57.81 -23.49
C LEU A 8 22.17 -56.28 -23.52
N LEU A 9 22.84 -55.76 -24.52
CA LEU A 9 23.04 -54.30 -24.69
C LEU A 9 21.70 -53.59 -25.02
N VAL A 10 20.86 -54.18 -25.91
CA VAL A 10 19.54 -53.64 -26.24
C VAL A 10 18.57 -53.68 -25.06
N VAL A 11 18.60 -54.69 -24.25
CA VAL A 11 17.78 -54.74 -23.01
C VAL A 11 18.26 -53.72 -21.97
N PHE A 12 19.58 -53.53 -21.84
CA PHE A 12 20.13 -52.51 -20.95
C PHE A 12 19.82 -51.07 -21.38
N CYS A 13 19.81 -50.79 -22.69
CA CYS A 13 19.39 -49.47 -23.21
C CYS A 13 17.88 -49.22 -23.05
N LEU A 14 17.04 -50.26 -23.08
CA LEU A 14 15.58 -50.13 -22.88
C LEU A 14 15.18 -49.91 -21.41
N THR A 15 16.05 -50.24 -20.45
CA THR A 15 15.76 -50.01 -19.00
C THR A 15 16.18 -48.63 -18.48
N ILE A 16 16.94 -47.83 -19.29
CA ILE A 16 17.38 -46.48 -18.89
C ILE A 16 16.40 -45.38 -19.32
N THR A 17 15.41 -45.68 -20.18
CA THR A 17 14.43 -44.70 -20.62
C THR A 17 13.20 -44.55 -19.71
N GLY A 18 13.23 -45.15 -18.50
CA GLY A 18 12.10 -45.25 -17.59
C GLY A 18 12.19 -44.42 -16.32
N SER A 19 12.84 -43.24 -16.32
CA SER A 19 12.86 -42.47 -15.08
C SER A 19 13.10 -40.95 -15.32
N CYS A 20 12.35 -40.33 -16.17
CA CYS A 20 12.23 -38.89 -16.14
C CYS A 20 10.83 -38.46 -16.59
N LEU A 21 9.85 -39.00 -15.89
CA LEU A 21 8.52 -38.42 -15.85
C LEU A 21 8.33 -37.78 -14.47
N ALA A 22 9.21 -36.86 -14.11
CA ALA A 22 8.80 -35.79 -13.23
C ALA A 22 7.75 -35.03 -14.05
N THR A 23 6.52 -35.28 -13.74
CA THR A 23 5.38 -34.78 -14.52
C THR A 23 5.43 -33.24 -14.50
N GLU A 24 5.49 -32.61 -15.69
CA GLU A 24 5.31 -31.15 -15.86
C GLU A 24 4.13 -30.64 -15.03
N LYS A 25 3.16 -31.47 -14.80
CA LYS A 25 1.98 -31.21 -13.96
C LYS A 25 2.31 -30.94 -12.49
N ASP A 26 3.31 -31.62 -11.92
CA ASP A 26 3.70 -31.44 -10.52
C ASP A 26 4.53 -30.16 -10.34
N MET A 27 5.38 -29.82 -11.31
CA MET A 27 6.09 -28.53 -11.33
C MET A 27 5.14 -27.34 -11.49
N VAL A 28 4.18 -27.42 -12.42
CA VAL A 28 3.20 -26.35 -12.61
C VAL A 28 2.36 -26.15 -11.35
N VAL A 29 1.94 -27.24 -10.69
CA VAL A 29 1.19 -27.15 -9.41
C VAL A 29 2.05 -26.52 -8.32
N GLU A 30 3.33 -26.90 -8.22
CA GLU A 30 4.23 -26.34 -7.21
C GLU A 30 4.51 -24.85 -7.43
N PHE A 31 4.79 -24.44 -8.68
CA PHE A 31 4.99 -23.02 -9.04
C PHE A 31 3.71 -22.20 -8.98
N SER A 32 2.53 -22.81 -9.06
CA SER A 32 1.24 -22.12 -8.96
C SER A 32 0.74 -21.94 -7.52
N LYS A 33 1.42 -22.52 -6.53
CA LYS A 33 1.06 -22.33 -5.12
C LYS A 33 1.25 -20.88 -4.73
N ALA A 34 0.22 -20.28 -4.15
CA ALA A 34 0.36 -18.98 -3.51
C ALA A 34 1.40 -19.06 -2.39
N ALA A 35 2.19 -17.99 -2.23
CA ALA A 35 3.11 -17.89 -1.11
C ALA A 35 2.35 -18.08 0.21
N ALA A 36 2.90 -18.88 1.13
CA ALA A 36 2.28 -19.10 2.43
C ALA A 36 2.22 -17.81 3.27
N PHE A 37 3.19 -16.95 3.07
CA PHE A 37 3.36 -15.67 3.76
C PHE A 37 3.67 -14.57 2.76
N SER A 38 3.12 -13.39 2.98
CA SER A 38 3.43 -12.18 2.20
C SER A 38 3.23 -10.95 3.08
N ASP A 39 3.77 -9.82 2.63
CA ASP A 39 3.61 -8.50 3.26
C ASP A 39 3.84 -8.55 4.79
N VAL A 40 5.10 -8.62 5.21
CA VAL A 40 5.50 -8.67 6.62
C VAL A 40 5.83 -7.26 7.11
N LYS A 41 5.19 -6.82 8.20
CA LYS A 41 5.47 -5.52 8.84
C LYS A 41 5.68 -5.70 10.34
N ILE A 42 6.77 -5.12 10.85
CA ILE A 42 7.10 -5.12 12.27
C ILE A 42 6.29 -4.05 13.01
N SER A 43 5.85 -4.35 14.25
CA SER A 43 5.23 -3.34 15.14
C SER A 43 6.24 -2.25 15.51
N PRO A 44 5.81 -1.01 15.82
CA PRO A 44 6.73 0.08 16.14
C PRO A 44 7.66 -0.21 17.32
N ASP A 45 7.19 -0.96 18.33
CA ASP A 45 8.00 -1.41 19.47
C ASP A 45 8.87 -2.64 19.17
N GLY A 46 8.74 -3.22 17.97
CA GLY A 46 9.50 -4.38 17.54
C GLY A 46 9.11 -5.71 18.18
N GLN A 47 7.98 -5.80 18.92
CA GLN A 47 7.57 -7.02 19.61
C GLN A 47 6.85 -8.02 18.72
N PHE A 48 6.10 -7.53 17.73
CA PHE A 48 5.26 -8.35 16.87
C PHE A 48 5.60 -8.16 15.39
N LEU A 49 5.36 -9.23 14.61
CA LEU A 49 5.30 -9.18 13.16
C LEU A 49 3.83 -9.39 12.76
N ALA A 50 3.30 -8.51 11.93
CA ALA A 50 2.06 -8.75 11.23
C ALA A 50 2.40 -9.32 9.84
N VAL A 51 1.73 -10.39 9.43
CA VAL A 51 2.06 -11.16 8.23
C VAL A 51 0.78 -11.56 7.53
N VAL A 52 0.65 -11.26 6.24
CA VAL A 52 -0.48 -11.79 5.46
C VAL A 52 -0.28 -13.27 5.22
N ILE A 53 -1.25 -14.08 5.64
CA ILE A 53 -1.29 -15.53 5.51
C ILE A 53 -2.54 -15.99 4.75
N ASN A 54 -2.47 -17.15 4.12
CA ASN A 54 -3.63 -17.75 3.49
C ASN A 54 -4.28 -18.78 4.45
N VAL A 55 -5.51 -18.50 4.86
CA VAL A 55 -6.33 -19.40 5.67
C VAL A 55 -7.57 -19.78 4.86
N GLU A 56 -7.75 -21.07 4.58
CA GLU A 56 -8.91 -21.56 3.82
C GLU A 56 -9.13 -20.82 2.47
N LYS A 57 -8.03 -20.52 1.78
CA LYS A 57 -7.99 -19.78 0.50
C LYS A 57 -8.36 -18.30 0.61
N LYS A 58 -8.45 -17.72 1.81
CA LYS A 58 -8.68 -16.30 2.06
C LYS A 58 -7.46 -15.68 2.74
N LYS A 59 -7.18 -14.42 2.43
CA LYS A 59 -6.11 -13.66 3.08
C LYS A 59 -6.56 -13.25 4.48
N ALA A 60 -5.77 -13.60 5.46
CA ALA A 60 -5.89 -13.23 6.86
C ALA A 60 -4.59 -12.56 7.34
N LEU A 61 -4.61 -11.88 8.47
CA LEU A 61 -3.44 -11.26 9.07
C LEU A 61 -3.02 -12.06 10.31
N GLY A 62 -1.89 -12.77 10.22
CA GLY A 62 -1.25 -13.45 11.34
C GLY A 62 -0.44 -12.47 12.16
N ILE A 63 -0.58 -12.51 13.47
CA ILE A 63 0.25 -11.76 14.42
C ILE A 63 1.21 -12.72 15.08
N VAL A 64 2.50 -12.52 14.87
CA VAL A 64 3.57 -13.39 15.33
C VAL A 64 4.39 -12.68 16.40
N ASN A 65 4.58 -13.31 17.54
CA ASN A 65 5.56 -12.86 18.54
C ASN A 65 6.96 -13.00 17.95
N ARG A 66 7.70 -11.91 17.86
CA ARG A 66 9.01 -11.90 17.21
C ARG A 66 10.08 -12.69 17.98
N ALA A 67 10.02 -12.70 19.31
CA ALA A 67 11.01 -13.40 20.12
C ALA A 67 10.84 -14.92 20.09
N GLU A 68 9.58 -15.37 20.06
CA GLU A 68 9.24 -16.80 20.10
C GLU A 68 8.93 -17.39 18.72
N PHE A 69 8.78 -16.57 17.69
CA PHE A 69 8.30 -16.95 16.35
C PHE A 69 7.00 -17.75 16.38
N LYS A 70 6.12 -17.40 17.33
CA LYS A 70 4.84 -18.06 17.53
C LYS A 70 3.69 -17.16 17.12
N ILE A 71 2.69 -17.72 16.46
CA ILE A 71 1.46 -17.02 16.12
C ILE A 71 0.65 -16.80 17.41
N GLU A 72 0.43 -15.56 17.76
CA GLU A 72 -0.37 -15.15 18.92
C GLU A 72 -1.84 -14.96 18.56
N ASN A 73 -2.11 -14.48 17.35
CA ASN A 73 -3.46 -14.23 16.90
C ASN A 73 -3.57 -14.28 15.37
N VAL A 74 -4.77 -14.52 14.88
CA VAL A 74 -5.12 -14.45 13.45
C VAL A 74 -6.36 -13.56 13.31
N ILE A 75 -6.19 -12.42 12.64
CA ILE A 75 -7.27 -11.50 12.31
C ILE A 75 -7.79 -11.90 10.94
N ARG A 76 -9.06 -12.25 10.87
CA ARG A 76 -9.76 -12.61 9.64
C ARG A 76 -11.12 -11.97 9.61
N PHE A 77 -11.63 -11.75 8.41
CA PHE A 77 -12.98 -11.26 8.20
C PHE A 77 -13.91 -12.44 7.91
N ASP A 78 -15.14 -12.29 8.34
CA ASP A 78 -16.23 -13.18 7.97
C ASP A 78 -16.72 -12.86 6.54
N ASP A 79 -17.44 -13.79 5.92
CA ASP A 79 -18.08 -13.64 4.62
C ASP A 79 -17.14 -13.37 3.44
N ASP A 80 -17.43 -12.31 2.68
CA ASP A 80 -16.79 -12.02 1.39
C ASP A 80 -15.57 -11.12 1.49
N TYR A 81 -15.08 -10.80 2.70
CA TYR A 81 -13.95 -9.91 2.87
C TYR A 81 -12.65 -10.66 3.17
N GLU A 82 -11.56 -10.08 2.67
CA GLU A 82 -10.18 -10.49 2.91
C GLU A 82 -9.35 -9.32 3.40
N VAL A 83 -8.20 -9.63 4.01
CA VAL A 83 -7.20 -8.64 4.39
C VAL A 83 -6.52 -8.11 3.13
N GLY A 84 -6.61 -6.79 2.93
CA GLY A 84 -5.84 -6.05 1.94
C GLY A 84 -4.56 -5.47 2.52
N GLU A 85 -4.23 -4.25 2.09
CA GLU A 85 -3.13 -3.47 2.67
C GLU A 85 -3.42 -3.17 4.15
N TYR A 86 -2.37 -3.17 4.97
CA TYR A 86 -2.50 -2.87 6.40
C TYR A 86 -1.32 -2.06 6.93
N HIS A 87 -1.52 -1.36 8.03
CA HIS A 87 -0.49 -0.56 8.69
C HIS A 87 -0.60 -0.68 10.21
N TRP A 88 0.56 -0.73 10.87
CA TRP A 88 0.65 -0.44 12.30
C TRP A 88 0.50 1.05 12.53
N VAL A 89 -0.43 1.45 13.38
CA VAL A 89 -0.61 2.86 13.79
C VAL A 89 0.17 3.14 15.08
N ASN A 90 0.20 2.16 15.96
CA ASN A 90 0.99 2.20 17.19
C ASN A 90 1.35 0.76 17.61
N ASP A 91 1.92 0.59 18.79
CA ASP A 91 2.42 -0.70 19.29
C ASP A 91 1.33 -1.76 19.45
N GLU A 92 0.06 -1.37 19.53
CA GLU A 92 -1.06 -2.31 19.72
C GLU A 92 -2.09 -2.33 18.59
N ARG A 93 -2.16 -1.29 17.75
CA ARG A 93 -3.28 -1.11 16.84
C ARG A 93 -2.89 -1.10 15.37
N LEU A 94 -3.65 -1.85 14.59
CA LEU A 94 -3.54 -1.92 13.13
C LEU A 94 -4.77 -1.29 12.48
N VAL A 95 -4.56 -0.75 11.27
CA VAL A 95 -5.62 -0.38 10.32
C VAL A 95 -5.44 -1.22 9.06
N ILE A 96 -6.54 -1.80 8.58
CA ILE A 96 -6.58 -2.79 7.50
C ILE A 96 -7.59 -2.33 6.45
N LYS A 97 -7.21 -2.28 5.18
CA LYS A 97 -8.16 -2.17 4.07
C LYS A 97 -8.91 -3.49 3.92
N MET A 98 -10.23 -3.44 3.97
CA MET A 98 -11.09 -4.60 3.74
C MET A 98 -11.33 -4.74 2.23
N VAL A 99 -10.90 -5.84 1.63
CA VAL A 99 -11.04 -6.08 0.18
C VAL A 99 -11.96 -7.27 -0.08
N LYS A 100 -12.64 -7.27 -1.21
CA LYS A 100 -13.47 -8.40 -1.65
C LYS A 100 -12.81 -9.14 -2.80
N PRO A 101 -12.67 -10.48 -2.75
CA PRO A 101 -12.21 -11.27 -3.86
C PRO A 101 -13.11 -11.03 -5.08
N ASP A 102 -12.51 -10.87 -6.24
CA ASP A 102 -13.25 -10.78 -7.50
C ASP A 102 -13.13 -12.12 -8.25
N ARG A 103 -14.27 -12.71 -8.63
CA ARG A 103 -14.30 -13.97 -9.38
C ARG A 103 -13.72 -13.83 -10.80
N TRP A 104 -13.69 -12.61 -11.33
CA TRP A 104 -13.28 -12.29 -12.69
C TRP A 104 -11.89 -11.63 -12.78
N SER A 105 -11.31 -11.27 -11.66
CA SER A 105 -9.99 -10.65 -11.57
C SER A 105 -9.12 -11.35 -10.53
N LYS A 106 -7.80 -11.39 -10.77
CA LYS A 106 -6.84 -11.86 -9.76
C LYS A 106 -6.66 -10.84 -8.63
N GLU A 107 -7.02 -9.58 -8.88
CA GLU A 107 -6.91 -8.51 -7.91
C GLU A 107 -8.24 -8.33 -7.17
N PRO A 108 -8.24 -8.33 -5.84
CA PRO A 108 -9.44 -8.09 -5.06
C PRO A 108 -9.89 -6.64 -5.22
N LYS A 109 -11.20 -6.40 -5.09
CA LYS A 109 -11.80 -5.07 -5.15
C LYS A 109 -11.83 -4.42 -3.78
N TYR A 110 -11.42 -3.16 -3.73
CA TYR A 110 -11.51 -2.31 -2.55
C TYR A 110 -12.66 -1.30 -2.71
N TYR A 111 -13.54 -1.22 -1.71
CA TYR A 111 -14.71 -0.34 -1.71
C TYR A 111 -14.62 0.80 -0.70
N GLY A 112 -13.47 0.99 -0.07
CA GLY A 112 -13.20 2.13 0.81
C GLY A 112 -13.33 1.84 2.30
N GLU A 113 -13.61 0.61 2.71
CA GLU A 113 -13.70 0.27 4.13
C GLU A 113 -12.33 0.13 4.78
N LEU A 114 -12.16 0.85 5.90
CA LEU A 114 -11.02 0.69 6.80
C LEU A 114 -11.48 0.05 8.12
N PHE A 115 -10.86 -1.06 8.46
CA PHE A 115 -11.05 -1.77 9.73
C PHE A 115 -9.86 -1.51 10.65
N ALA A 116 -10.12 -1.19 11.91
CA ALA A 116 -9.08 -1.03 12.90
C ALA A 116 -9.24 -2.04 14.03
N VAL A 117 -8.14 -2.65 14.46
CA VAL A 117 -8.15 -3.72 15.45
C VAL A 117 -6.83 -3.73 16.23
N ASN A 118 -6.86 -4.14 17.49
CA ASN A 118 -5.65 -4.39 18.24
C ASN A 118 -5.03 -5.74 17.82
N TRP A 119 -3.71 -5.90 17.97
CA TRP A 119 -3.00 -7.12 17.61
C TRP A 119 -3.61 -8.41 18.22
N ASN A 120 -4.22 -8.30 19.41
CA ASN A 120 -4.86 -9.41 20.10
C ASN A 120 -6.34 -9.65 19.67
N GLY A 121 -6.78 -9.05 18.56
CA GLY A 121 -8.12 -9.18 18.02
C GLY A 121 -9.21 -8.35 18.75
N ARG A 122 -8.84 -7.63 19.81
CA ARG A 122 -9.81 -6.80 20.56
C ARG A 122 -10.04 -5.46 19.90
N LYS A 123 -11.17 -4.82 20.23
CA LYS A 123 -11.57 -3.49 19.75
C LYS A 123 -11.63 -3.41 18.21
N GLY A 124 -11.94 -4.53 17.54
CA GLY A 124 -12.14 -4.55 16.09
C GLY A 124 -13.39 -3.78 15.70
N ASP A 125 -13.26 -2.84 14.74
CA ASP A 125 -14.38 -2.06 14.22
C ASP A 125 -14.08 -1.47 12.85
N ILE A 126 -15.11 -1.31 12.00
CA ILE A 126 -15.01 -0.56 10.75
C ILE A 126 -15.03 0.92 11.11
N ILE A 127 -13.89 1.59 10.94
CA ILE A 127 -13.69 2.98 11.34
C ILE A 127 -13.99 4.00 10.24
N TYR A 128 -14.08 3.53 8.98
CA TYR A 128 -14.35 4.37 7.81
C TYR A 128 -15.01 3.53 6.71
N GLY A 129 -15.86 4.14 5.88
CA GLY A 129 -16.51 3.53 4.73
C GLY A 129 -18.02 3.38 4.87
N TYR A 130 -18.64 2.74 3.89
CA TYR A 130 -20.10 2.58 3.84
C TYR A 130 -20.63 1.75 5.01
N SER A 131 -19.98 0.63 5.32
CA SER A 131 -20.42 -0.27 6.38
C SER A 131 -20.08 0.21 7.81
N ALA A 132 -19.40 1.36 7.96
CA ALA A 132 -19.06 1.91 9.28
C ALA A 132 -20.30 2.30 10.10
N ALA A 133 -21.45 2.58 9.46
CA ALA A 133 -22.70 2.92 10.11
C ALA A 133 -23.55 1.70 10.52
N GLU A 134 -23.34 0.54 9.87
CA GLU A 134 -24.26 -0.62 10.01
C GLU A 134 -24.07 -1.41 11.32
N ARG A 135 -22.89 -1.36 11.95
CA ARG A 135 -22.55 -2.19 13.12
C ARG A 135 -22.87 -1.58 14.50
N GLN A 136 -23.51 -0.42 14.54
CA GLN A 136 -23.89 0.20 15.83
C GLN A 136 -25.30 -0.20 16.29
N THR A 137 -25.50 -1.46 16.61
CA THR A 137 -26.71 -1.90 17.31
C THR A 137 -26.47 -1.89 18.83
N GLY A 138 -27.15 -1.02 19.54
CA GLY A 138 -27.34 -1.13 21.00
C GLY A 138 -26.67 -0.10 21.90
N SER A 139 -26.15 1.02 21.43
CA SER A 139 -25.72 2.13 22.31
C SER A 139 -26.33 3.48 21.89
N ASN A 140 -26.62 4.34 22.89
CA ASN A 140 -27.06 5.72 22.69
C ASN A 140 -25.94 6.67 22.14
N ILE A 141 -24.86 6.14 21.61
CA ILE A 141 -23.81 6.90 20.96
C ILE A 141 -24.26 7.22 19.54
N LYS A 142 -24.17 8.48 19.13
CA LYS A 142 -24.49 8.91 17.75
C LYS A 142 -23.85 7.94 16.74
N ALA A 143 -24.70 7.36 15.89
CA ALA A 143 -24.26 6.53 14.78
C ALA A 143 -23.21 7.28 13.95
N ARG A 144 -22.15 6.59 13.52
CA ARG A 144 -21.18 7.13 12.56
C ARG A 144 -21.91 7.36 11.25
N GLU A 145 -21.57 8.43 10.55
CA GLU A 145 -22.08 8.64 9.20
C GLU A 145 -21.37 7.66 8.24
N ALA A 146 -22.14 6.93 7.46
CA ALA A 146 -21.63 6.12 6.37
C ALA A 146 -20.96 7.03 5.33
N THR A 147 -19.73 6.75 4.97
CA THR A 147 -19.04 7.46 3.90
C THR A 147 -19.04 6.60 2.64
N GLN A 148 -19.77 7.05 1.61
CA GLN A 148 -19.75 6.42 0.29
C GLN A 148 -18.54 6.94 -0.49
N GLY A 149 -17.41 6.23 -0.43
CA GLY A 149 -16.17 6.66 -1.06
C GLY A 149 -15.00 5.74 -0.77
N TRP A 150 -13.91 5.99 -1.42
CA TRP A 150 -12.64 5.31 -1.21
C TRP A 150 -11.80 6.07 -0.19
N ALA A 151 -11.06 5.34 0.64
CA ALA A 151 -10.07 5.88 1.57
C ALA A 151 -8.69 5.29 1.27
N GLU A 152 -7.72 6.14 0.98
CA GLU A 152 -6.32 5.75 0.88
C GLU A 152 -5.57 6.26 2.11
N ILE A 153 -4.74 5.43 2.74
CA ILE A 153 -3.91 5.86 3.87
C ILE A 153 -2.77 6.70 3.31
N VAL A 154 -2.69 7.95 3.73
CA VAL A 154 -1.64 8.89 3.33
C VAL A 154 -0.47 8.81 4.30
N ASP A 155 -0.76 8.83 5.61
CA ASP A 155 0.25 8.83 6.66
C ASP A 155 -0.30 8.20 7.95
N VAL A 156 0.48 7.39 8.60
CA VAL A 156 0.13 6.76 9.88
C VAL A 156 0.44 7.66 11.08
N LEU A 157 1.02 8.83 10.87
CA LEU A 157 1.35 9.83 11.91
C LEU A 157 2.11 9.20 13.08
N ARG A 158 3.35 8.78 12.87
CA ARG A 158 4.15 7.98 13.82
C ARG A 158 4.19 8.52 15.24
N ASP A 159 4.06 9.84 15.39
CA ASP A 159 4.07 10.52 16.70
C ASP A 159 2.65 10.71 17.28
N ASP A 160 1.60 10.48 16.52
CA ASP A 160 0.21 10.47 17.00
C ASP A 160 -0.32 9.01 17.07
N LYS A 161 -0.35 8.46 18.28
CA LYS A 161 -0.80 7.06 18.49
C LYS A 161 -2.30 6.83 18.28
N ARG A 162 -3.05 7.86 17.90
CA ARG A 162 -4.51 7.78 17.75
C ARG A 162 -5.02 8.11 16.36
N LYS A 163 -4.27 8.84 15.56
CA LYS A 163 -4.77 9.37 14.29
C LYS A 163 -3.89 8.90 13.13
N ILE A 164 -4.52 8.85 11.98
CA ILE A 164 -3.87 8.69 10.69
C ILE A 164 -4.40 9.76 9.74
N LEU A 165 -3.69 10.02 8.64
CA LEU A 165 -4.20 10.81 7.54
C LEU A 165 -4.69 9.89 6.43
N ILE A 166 -5.88 10.17 5.92
CA ILE A 166 -6.46 9.46 4.78
C ILE A 166 -6.86 10.45 3.69
N SER A 167 -6.65 10.05 2.44
CA SER A 167 -7.27 10.67 1.28
C SER A 167 -8.64 10.06 1.06
N SER A 168 -9.69 10.86 1.13
CA SER A 168 -11.07 10.43 0.96
C SER A 168 -11.62 10.93 -0.38
N THR A 169 -12.02 10.02 -1.25
CA THR A 169 -12.67 10.33 -2.52
C THR A 169 -14.07 9.76 -2.52
N ARG A 170 -15.10 10.59 -2.60
CA ARG A 170 -16.49 10.13 -2.65
C ARG A 170 -16.77 9.37 -3.94
N TRP A 171 -17.68 8.41 -3.88
CA TRP A 171 -18.19 7.78 -5.10
C TRP A 171 -18.98 8.79 -5.92
N GLY A 172 -18.75 8.81 -7.22
CA GLY A 172 -19.41 9.70 -8.16
C GLY A 172 -19.34 9.18 -9.58
N SER A 173 -20.21 9.72 -10.43
CA SER A 173 -20.41 9.22 -11.78
C SER A 173 -19.51 9.89 -12.84
N ASP A 174 -18.94 11.05 -12.54
CA ASP A 174 -18.26 11.91 -13.53
C ASP A 174 -16.72 11.82 -13.48
N GLY A 175 -16.15 11.10 -12.51
CA GLY A 175 -14.70 10.95 -12.38
C GLY A 175 -13.92 12.22 -12.01
N ASN A 176 -14.61 13.34 -11.79
CA ASN A 176 -13.99 14.63 -11.49
C ASN A 176 -14.01 15.00 -10.00
N ILE A 177 -14.22 14.01 -9.13
CA ILE A 177 -14.32 14.24 -7.70
C ILE A 177 -12.94 14.51 -7.12
N VAL A 178 -12.85 15.64 -6.42
CA VAL A 178 -11.63 16.10 -5.77
C VAL A 178 -11.50 15.41 -4.41
N PRO A 179 -10.38 14.76 -4.10
CA PRO A 179 -10.15 14.14 -2.80
C PRO A 179 -10.09 15.15 -1.65
N GLU A 180 -10.47 14.71 -0.46
CA GLU A 180 -10.26 15.42 0.78
C GLU A 180 -9.20 14.72 1.62
N LEU A 181 -8.25 15.47 2.17
CA LEU A 181 -7.35 14.96 3.21
C LEU A 181 -8.05 15.06 4.57
N LEU A 182 -8.23 13.91 5.21
CA LEU A 182 -8.89 13.81 6.51
C LEU A 182 -7.94 13.24 7.55
N SER A 183 -7.99 13.78 8.77
CA SER A 183 -7.45 13.14 9.96
C SER A 183 -8.52 12.21 10.51
N LEU A 184 -8.21 10.92 10.69
CA LEU A 184 -9.10 9.85 11.16
C LEU A 184 -8.61 9.31 12.50
N ASP A 185 -9.43 9.38 13.54
CA ASP A 185 -9.16 8.73 14.84
C ASP A 185 -9.43 7.23 14.72
N VAL A 186 -8.39 6.40 14.87
CA VAL A 186 -8.44 4.95 14.65
C VAL A 186 -9.19 4.17 15.74
N TYR A 187 -9.57 4.80 16.86
CA TYR A 187 -10.37 4.19 17.91
C TYR A 187 -11.85 4.56 17.82
N SER A 188 -12.17 5.79 17.40
CA SER A 188 -13.55 6.27 17.36
C SER A 188 -14.12 6.39 15.94
N GLY A 189 -13.28 6.35 14.88
CA GLY A 189 -13.70 6.60 13.51
C GLY A 189 -14.11 8.05 13.23
N LYS A 190 -13.84 8.98 14.15
CA LYS A 190 -14.11 10.40 13.92
C LYS A 190 -13.12 10.97 12.92
N THR A 191 -13.65 11.71 11.95
CA THR A 191 -12.85 12.41 10.94
C THR A 191 -12.83 13.91 11.18
N ARG A 192 -11.75 14.55 10.78
CA ARG A 192 -11.61 16.00 10.70
C ARG A 192 -10.91 16.36 9.40
N LYS A 193 -11.52 17.25 8.62
CA LYS A 193 -10.92 17.72 7.38
C LYS A 193 -9.66 18.53 7.67
N VAL A 194 -8.58 18.21 6.94
CA VAL A 194 -7.29 18.90 6.95
C VAL A 194 -7.18 19.81 5.75
N ALA A 195 -7.44 19.29 4.53
CA ALA A 195 -7.38 20.05 3.29
C ALA A 195 -8.30 19.47 2.22
N HIS A 196 -8.63 20.26 1.20
CA HIS A 196 -9.11 19.77 -0.09
C HIS A 196 -7.91 19.60 -1.02
N ALA A 197 -7.93 18.60 -1.89
CA ALA A 197 -6.95 18.52 -2.96
C ALA A 197 -7.13 19.67 -3.97
N PRO A 198 -6.07 20.05 -4.69
CA PRO A 198 -6.15 21.11 -5.70
C PRO A 198 -6.82 20.67 -7.01
N ALA A 199 -6.86 19.35 -7.28
CA ALA A 199 -7.38 18.79 -8.52
C ALA A 199 -7.94 17.36 -8.28
N PRO A 200 -8.79 16.83 -9.19
CA PRO A 200 -9.18 15.43 -9.18
C PRO A 200 -7.96 14.49 -9.24
N HIS A 201 -8.11 13.26 -8.75
CA HIS A 201 -7.07 12.23 -8.74
C HIS A 201 -5.75 12.66 -8.09
N SER A 202 -5.80 13.58 -7.13
CA SER A 202 -4.62 14.01 -6.40
C SER A 202 -4.20 13.00 -5.35
N ASN A 203 -2.88 12.77 -5.26
CA ASN A 203 -2.21 12.09 -4.17
C ASN A 203 -1.51 13.15 -3.31
N PHE A 204 -1.54 12.95 -1.99
CA PHE A 204 -0.92 13.86 -1.03
C PHE A 204 0.43 13.33 -0.56
N LEU A 205 1.35 14.22 -0.26
CA LEU A 205 2.61 13.94 0.41
C LEU A 205 2.70 14.80 1.67
N THR A 206 3.06 14.17 2.78
CA THR A 206 3.32 14.78 4.09
C THR A 206 4.80 14.70 4.43
N ASP A 207 5.24 15.54 5.35
CA ASP A 207 6.57 15.46 5.95
C ASP A 207 6.60 14.47 7.13
N ALA A 208 7.73 14.36 7.80
CA ALA A 208 7.94 13.46 8.94
C ALA A 208 7.04 13.79 10.15
N ASN A 209 6.49 15.02 10.24
CA ASN A 209 5.56 15.43 11.28
C ASN A 209 4.08 15.21 10.90
N GLY A 210 3.83 14.74 9.67
CA GLY A 210 2.49 14.60 9.11
C GLY A 210 1.91 15.92 8.57
N ASP A 211 2.72 16.97 8.41
CA ASP A 211 2.29 18.21 7.81
C ASP A 211 2.22 18.08 6.28
N LEU A 212 1.13 18.54 5.70
CA LEU A 212 0.90 18.47 4.25
C LEU A 212 1.87 19.40 3.51
N VAL A 213 2.60 18.83 2.54
CA VAL A 213 3.64 19.54 1.78
C VAL A 213 3.26 19.70 0.31
N LEU A 214 2.79 18.60 -0.31
CA LEU A 214 2.63 18.56 -1.76
C LEU A 214 1.42 17.71 -2.15
N ALA A 215 0.84 18.01 -3.30
CA ALA A 215 -0.08 17.12 -4.00
C ALA A 215 0.34 16.96 -5.45
N SER A 216 0.17 15.75 -5.98
CA SER A 216 0.36 15.44 -7.40
C SER A 216 -0.92 14.86 -7.98
N SER A 217 -1.31 15.28 -9.16
CA SER A 217 -2.49 14.84 -9.89
C SER A 217 -2.09 14.34 -11.27
N THR A 218 -2.88 13.43 -11.82
CA THR A 218 -2.74 12.97 -13.21
C THR A 218 -4.10 13.02 -13.88
N ASP A 219 -4.23 13.75 -14.97
CA ASP A 219 -5.48 13.87 -15.70
C ASP A 219 -5.74 12.66 -16.63
N SER A 220 -6.90 12.62 -17.27
CA SER A 220 -7.31 11.56 -18.21
C SER A 220 -6.41 11.46 -19.46
N ARG A 221 -5.61 12.47 -19.76
CA ARG A 221 -4.61 12.49 -20.83
C ARG A 221 -3.21 12.14 -20.36
N ASN A 222 -3.11 11.61 -19.12
CA ASN A 222 -1.84 11.27 -18.46
C ASN A 222 -0.91 12.49 -18.26
N GLN A 223 -1.46 13.71 -18.18
CA GLN A 223 -0.69 14.90 -17.87
C GLN A 223 -0.64 15.10 -16.37
N LYS A 224 0.55 15.33 -15.85
CA LYS A 224 0.79 15.57 -14.44
C LYS A 224 0.66 17.04 -14.10
N ALA A 225 0.11 17.31 -12.92
CA ALA A 225 0.12 18.60 -12.27
C ALA A 225 0.60 18.41 -10.82
N VAL A 226 1.44 19.30 -10.35
CA VAL A 226 2.07 19.22 -9.04
C VAL A 226 1.82 20.52 -8.30
N TYR A 227 1.44 20.42 -7.03
CA TYR A 227 1.03 21.57 -6.24
C TYR A 227 1.75 21.56 -4.88
N ARG A 228 2.33 22.70 -4.52
CA ARG A 228 2.88 22.93 -3.19
C ARG A 228 1.79 23.46 -2.27
N TYR A 229 1.70 22.92 -1.07
CA TYR A 229 0.80 23.42 -0.03
C TYR A 229 1.47 24.48 0.85
N ASN A 230 0.74 25.54 1.14
CA ASN A 230 1.16 26.54 2.12
C ASN A 230 0.35 26.33 3.40
N THR A 231 0.99 25.83 4.44
CA THR A 231 0.36 25.52 5.74
C THR A 231 -0.18 26.75 6.47
N LYS A 232 0.38 27.95 6.20
CA LYS A 232 -0.04 29.23 6.84
C LYS A 232 -1.31 29.78 6.21
N THR A 233 -1.36 29.86 4.86
CA THR A 233 -2.51 30.40 4.13
C THR A 233 -3.55 29.33 3.80
N LYS A 234 -3.18 28.03 3.89
CA LYS A 234 -3.97 26.85 3.50
C LYS A 234 -4.34 26.82 2.02
N ASP A 235 -3.49 27.38 1.18
CA ASP A 235 -3.66 27.46 -0.25
C ASP A 235 -2.66 26.58 -0.99
N TRP A 236 -3.01 26.25 -2.24
CA TRP A 236 -2.15 25.52 -3.16
C TRP A 236 -1.52 26.46 -4.17
N THR A 237 -0.25 26.22 -4.48
CA THR A 237 0.47 26.87 -5.58
C THR A 237 0.89 25.80 -6.57
N GLU A 238 0.44 25.90 -7.82
CA GLU A 238 0.85 24.98 -8.89
C GLU A 238 2.33 25.20 -9.21
N ILE A 239 3.08 24.11 -9.29
CA ILE A 239 4.48 24.12 -9.74
C ILE A 239 4.47 24.17 -11.26
N PRO A 240 5.17 25.12 -11.92
CA PRO A 240 5.20 25.24 -13.37
C PRO A 240 5.67 23.93 -14.04
N LYS A 241 5.00 23.52 -15.12
CA LYS A 241 5.24 22.23 -15.79
C LYS A 241 6.66 22.07 -16.34
N GLU A 242 7.32 23.15 -16.67
CA GLU A 242 8.71 23.16 -17.11
C GLU A 242 9.72 22.82 -15.99
N LYS A 243 9.25 22.76 -14.75
CA LYS A 243 10.07 22.46 -13.57
C LYS A 243 10.14 20.97 -13.22
N PHE A 244 9.44 20.11 -13.95
CA PHE A 244 9.46 18.67 -13.71
C PHE A 244 9.22 17.88 -15.00
N GLY A 245 9.53 16.58 -14.98
CA GLY A 245 9.32 15.69 -16.12
C GLY A 245 7.96 14.97 -16.09
N ASN A 246 7.73 14.14 -17.11
CA ASN A 246 6.47 13.41 -17.25
C ASN A 246 6.31 12.23 -16.28
N ARG A 247 7.41 11.77 -15.67
CA ARG A 247 7.42 10.63 -14.72
C ARG A 247 7.46 11.07 -13.26
N PHE A 248 7.15 12.34 -13.00
CA PHE A 248 7.15 12.89 -11.65
C PHE A 248 6.34 12.02 -10.68
N HIS A 249 7.00 11.53 -9.65
CA HIS A 249 6.40 10.77 -8.57
C HIS A 249 7.09 11.14 -7.25
N PRO A 250 6.43 11.85 -6.35
CA PRO A 250 7.01 12.25 -5.08
C PRO A 250 7.16 11.02 -4.16
N VAL A 251 8.29 10.94 -3.47
CA VAL A 251 8.65 9.80 -2.61
C VAL A 251 8.60 10.20 -1.14
N ALA A 252 9.34 11.23 -0.77
CA ALA A 252 9.45 11.69 0.62
C ALA A 252 9.87 13.17 0.67
N VAL A 253 9.56 13.83 1.77
CA VAL A 253 10.15 15.13 2.11
C VAL A 253 11.52 14.87 2.73
N ASN A 254 12.52 15.68 2.40
CA ASN A 254 13.86 15.56 2.99
C ASN A 254 13.86 15.99 4.47
N ASP A 255 14.93 15.66 5.20
CA ASP A 255 15.03 15.89 6.65
C ASP A 255 14.90 17.36 7.06
N THR A 256 15.29 18.28 6.19
CA THR A 256 15.22 19.72 6.45
C THR A 256 13.84 20.31 6.14
N GLY A 257 12.95 19.55 5.49
CA GLY A 257 11.61 20.00 5.11
C GLY A 257 11.59 21.04 3.97
N ASP A 258 12.75 21.33 3.34
CA ASP A 258 12.88 22.33 2.28
C ASP A 258 12.89 21.74 0.87
N GLY A 259 12.92 20.42 0.75
CA GLY A 259 12.94 19.68 -0.52
C GLY A 259 12.15 18.39 -0.48
N VAL A 260 11.85 17.86 -1.66
CA VAL A 260 11.12 16.60 -1.86
C VAL A 260 11.96 15.68 -2.73
N LEU A 261 12.18 14.45 -2.28
CA LEU A 261 12.74 13.38 -3.10
C LEU A 261 11.67 12.91 -4.08
N VAL A 262 12.02 12.85 -5.35
CA VAL A 262 11.10 12.48 -6.42
C VAL A 262 11.76 11.53 -7.41
N PHE A 263 11.01 10.55 -7.88
CA PHE A 263 11.34 9.88 -9.14
C PHE A 263 10.87 10.76 -10.28
N ASP A 264 11.75 11.01 -11.25
CA ASP A 264 11.40 11.77 -12.43
C ASP A 264 12.37 11.49 -13.60
N ASN A 265 11.98 11.91 -14.80
CA ASN A 265 12.82 11.93 -15.98
C ASN A 265 13.13 13.36 -16.45
N TYR A 266 13.27 14.28 -15.51
CA TYR A 266 13.53 15.70 -15.79
C TYR A 266 14.79 15.87 -16.65
N GLN A 267 14.63 16.43 -17.87
CA GLN A 267 15.69 16.66 -18.86
C GLN A 267 16.50 15.41 -19.28
N GLN A 268 15.94 14.23 -19.11
CA GLN A 268 16.59 12.96 -19.50
C GLN A 268 15.57 11.90 -19.91
N ASP A 269 16.02 10.80 -20.53
CA ASP A 269 15.16 9.69 -20.95
C ASP A 269 14.80 8.75 -19.79
N LYS A 270 15.76 8.45 -18.94
CA LYS A 270 15.60 7.50 -17.84
C LYS A 270 15.04 8.16 -16.58
N THR A 271 14.26 7.40 -15.83
CA THR A 271 13.82 7.82 -14.49
C THR A 271 15.01 7.79 -13.55
N GLY A 272 15.27 8.90 -12.89
CA GLY A 272 16.24 9.02 -11.82
C GLY A 272 15.58 9.44 -10.51
N LEU A 273 16.36 9.48 -9.44
CA LEU A 273 16.01 10.07 -8.17
C LEU A 273 16.58 11.50 -8.13
N PHE A 274 15.69 12.45 -7.87
CA PHE A 274 16.02 13.88 -7.78
C PHE A 274 15.53 14.44 -6.45
N GLU A 275 16.12 15.55 -6.06
CA GLU A 275 15.59 16.41 -5.02
C GLU A 275 15.04 17.68 -5.67
N LEU A 276 13.74 17.93 -5.47
CA LEU A 276 13.05 19.14 -5.85
C LEU A 276 13.06 20.10 -4.67
N LYS A 277 13.73 21.25 -4.78
CA LYS A 277 13.65 22.30 -3.76
C LYS A 277 12.31 23.01 -3.78
N LEU A 278 11.70 23.19 -2.60
CA LEU A 278 10.39 23.81 -2.49
C LEU A 278 10.42 25.33 -2.61
N ALA A 279 11.57 25.98 -2.42
CA ALA A 279 11.68 27.43 -2.46
C ALA A 279 11.57 28.02 -3.88
N ASP A 280 12.27 27.43 -4.85
CA ASP A 280 12.41 27.92 -6.23
C ASP A 280 12.11 26.86 -7.30
N PHE A 281 11.74 25.66 -6.85
CA PHE A 281 11.47 24.49 -7.69
C PHE A 281 12.68 24.08 -8.55
N SER A 282 13.89 24.31 -8.06
CA SER A 282 15.10 23.79 -8.69
C SER A 282 15.29 22.31 -8.40
N TYR A 283 15.86 21.59 -9.39
CA TYR A 283 16.14 20.17 -9.30
C TYR A 283 17.63 19.92 -9.07
N ARG A 284 17.93 18.99 -8.17
CA ARG A 284 19.26 18.43 -7.97
C ARG A 284 19.19 16.91 -8.18
N PRO A 285 19.98 16.33 -9.10
CA PRO A 285 20.05 14.89 -9.23
C PRO A 285 20.69 14.29 -7.97
N VAL A 286 20.02 13.27 -7.40
CA VAL A 286 20.52 12.46 -6.29
C VAL A 286 21.18 11.21 -6.84
N PHE A 287 20.46 10.51 -7.71
CA PHE A 287 20.97 9.34 -8.41
C PHE A 287 20.31 9.20 -9.78
N THR A 288 21.13 9.04 -10.82
CA THR A 288 20.68 8.82 -12.20
C THR A 288 21.55 7.80 -12.88
N ASP A 289 20.97 7.04 -13.82
CA ASP A 289 21.69 6.11 -14.67
C ASP A 289 21.32 6.34 -16.14
N SER A 290 22.27 6.23 -17.05
CA SER A 290 22.03 6.47 -18.47
C SER A 290 21.41 5.28 -19.21
N LYS A 291 21.39 4.09 -18.62
CA LYS A 291 20.97 2.84 -19.26
C LYS A 291 19.68 2.29 -18.68
N VAL A 292 19.44 2.48 -17.38
CA VAL A 292 18.29 1.89 -16.68
C VAL A 292 17.48 2.95 -15.92
N ASP A 293 16.20 2.67 -15.76
CA ASP A 293 15.31 3.44 -14.89
C ASP A 293 15.55 3.05 -13.42
N ILE A 294 15.51 4.02 -12.52
CA ILE A 294 15.45 3.78 -11.09
C ILE A 294 13.99 3.54 -10.73
N SER A 295 13.68 2.41 -10.08
CA SER A 295 12.30 1.96 -9.82
C SER A 295 11.90 1.96 -8.35
N SER A 296 12.87 1.99 -7.43
CA SER A 296 12.60 1.97 -5.99
C SER A 296 13.68 2.67 -5.20
N VAL A 297 13.29 3.19 -4.05
CA VAL A 297 14.18 3.72 -3.02
C VAL A 297 13.56 3.38 -1.67
N GLU A 298 14.38 3.05 -0.70
CA GLU A 298 13.95 2.94 0.69
C GLU A 298 14.39 4.22 1.41
N VAL A 299 13.42 4.86 2.06
CA VAL A 299 13.65 6.06 2.88
C VAL A 299 13.61 5.62 4.33
N THR A 300 14.70 5.82 5.04
CA THR A 300 14.77 5.55 6.47
C THR A 300 14.17 6.70 7.28
N LYS A 301 13.98 6.48 8.58
CA LYS A 301 13.44 7.52 9.48
C LYS A 301 14.36 8.74 9.58
N ASP A 302 15.64 8.53 9.33
CA ASP A 302 16.68 9.55 9.45
C ASP A 302 17.10 10.12 8.06
N GLY A 303 16.32 9.89 7.01
CA GLY A 303 16.49 10.38 5.63
C GLY A 303 17.20 9.43 4.69
#